data_110b08180286c75e2de47171e5f1d604
#
_entry.id   110b08180286c75e2de47171e5f1d604
#
_cell.length_a   1.000
_cell.length_b   1.000
_cell.length_c   1.000
_cell.angle_alpha   90.00
_cell.angle_beta   90.00
_cell.angle_gamma   90.00
#
_symmetry.space_group_name_H-M   'P 1'
#
loop_
_entity.id
_entity.type
_entity.pdbx_description
1 polymer ?
#
loop_
_entity_poly.entity_id
_entity_poly.type
_entity_poly.pdbx_seq_one_letter_code
_entity_poly.pdbx_strand_id
1 'polypeptide(L)'
;FIIINGAKYVRASSEQSTGQNDFSKAKKKDDIISKTNIRFMARRDATRNHNNITWGVAGAGSCATGMFGAVLGGGLGDFPGFLLGGISGLLLPLSAANNYNPKLNYPFEIKGVDEKNLYKDTYLKQARTLAKQSMRNGPIYGLVVAGGFMMMLFAGF
;
A
#
# COMPACT_ATOMS: atom_id res chain seq x y z
N PHE A 1 -13.45 -14.25 -59.24
CA PHE A 1 -14.84 -14.59 -59.54
C PHE A 1 -14.87 -15.67 -60.65
N ILE A 2 -15.89 -16.50 -60.59
CA ILE A 2 -16.09 -17.59 -61.56
C ILE A 2 -17.38 -17.26 -62.34
N ILE A 3 -17.35 -17.42 -63.65
CA ILE A 3 -18.52 -17.23 -64.48
C ILE A 3 -19.08 -18.62 -64.83
N ILE A 4 -20.28 -18.91 -64.43
CA ILE A 4 -21.02 -20.13 -64.75
C ILE A 4 -22.37 -19.70 -65.39
N ASN A 5 -22.69 -20.16 -66.55
CA ASN A 5 -23.94 -19.84 -67.30
C ASN A 5 -24.25 -18.32 -67.35
N GLY A 6 -23.23 -17.51 -67.67
CA GLY A 6 -23.41 -16.06 -67.84
C GLY A 6 -23.69 -15.23 -66.60
N ALA A 7 -23.78 -15.86 -65.43
CA ALA A 7 -23.94 -15.15 -64.15
C ALA A 7 -22.58 -14.94 -63.47
N LYS A 8 -22.35 -13.74 -63.01
CA LYS A 8 -21.13 -13.34 -62.31
C LYS A 8 -21.27 -13.64 -60.83
N TYR A 9 -20.57 -14.68 -60.36
CA TYR A 9 -20.52 -15.01 -58.95
C TYR A 9 -19.30 -14.32 -58.32
N VAL A 10 -19.55 -13.45 -57.37
CA VAL A 10 -18.50 -12.87 -56.52
C VAL A 10 -18.28 -13.86 -55.38
N ARG A 11 -17.07 -14.40 -55.29
CA ARG A 11 -16.68 -15.23 -54.14
C ARG A 11 -16.75 -14.34 -52.88
N ALA A 12 -17.63 -14.65 -52.01
CA ALA A 12 -17.64 -14.06 -50.68
C ALA A 12 -16.38 -14.56 -49.92
N SER A 13 -15.27 -13.88 -50.15
CA SER A 13 -14.07 -14.05 -49.36
C SER A 13 -14.06 -12.92 -48.33
N SER A 14 -14.43 -13.21 -47.11
CA SER A 14 -13.94 -12.47 -45.93
C SER A 14 -14.83 -12.45 -44.71
N GLU A 15 -15.62 -13.48 -44.43
CA GLU A 15 -16.29 -13.53 -43.12
C GLU A 15 -15.48 -14.25 -42.06
N GLN A 16 -14.24 -14.69 -42.35
CA GLN A 16 -13.42 -15.41 -41.37
C GLN A 16 -12.53 -14.53 -40.48
N SER A 17 -12.44 -13.22 -40.75
CA SER A 17 -11.57 -12.35 -39.94
C SER A 17 -12.26 -11.65 -38.76
N THR A 18 -13.59 -11.56 -38.78
CA THR A 18 -14.34 -10.84 -37.73
C THR A 18 -14.43 -11.63 -36.42
N GLY A 19 -14.59 -12.95 -36.51
CA GLY A 19 -14.72 -13.81 -35.32
C GLY A 19 -13.43 -13.88 -34.46
N GLN A 20 -12.26 -13.85 -35.10
CA GLN A 20 -10.98 -13.98 -34.43
C GLN A 20 -10.63 -12.70 -33.61
N ASN A 21 -11.04 -11.53 -34.09
CA ASN A 21 -10.85 -10.26 -33.42
C ASN A 21 -11.78 -10.08 -32.22
N ASP A 22 -12.99 -10.62 -32.27
CA ASP A 22 -13.95 -10.55 -31.19
C ASP A 22 -13.58 -11.49 -30.04
N PHE A 23 -13.09 -12.70 -30.32
CA PHE A 23 -12.58 -13.63 -29.33
C PHE A 23 -11.34 -13.06 -28.61
N SER A 24 -10.44 -12.41 -29.31
CA SER A 24 -9.26 -11.81 -28.71
C SER A 24 -9.60 -10.62 -27.82
N LYS A 25 -10.58 -9.80 -28.20
CA LYS A 25 -11.10 -8.69 -27.40
C LYS A 25 -11.85 -9.17 -26.15
N ALA A 26 -12.69 -10.20 -26.26
CA ALA A 26 -13.39 -10.80 -25.14
C ALA A 26 -12.40 -11.38 -24.13
N LYS A 27 -11.44 -12.19 -24.57
CA LYS A 27 -10.40 -12.77 -23.69
C LYS A 27 -9.55 -11.69 -22.99
N LYS A 28 -9.21 -10.62 -23.68
CA LYS A 28 -8.47 -9.48 -23.10
C LYS A 28 -9.31 -8.74 -22.06
N LYS A 29 -10.62 -8.60 -22.28
CA LYS A 29 -11.54 -7.98 -21.34
C LYS A 29 -11.68 -8.80 -20.05
N ASP A 30 -11.82 -10.12 -20.18
CA ASP A 30 -11.93 -11.03 -19.02
C ASP A 30 -10.63 -11.06 -18.20
N ASP A 31 -9.47 -11.03 -18.84
CA ASP A 31 -8.17 -10.95 -18.18
C ASP A 31 -7.99 -9.62 -17.42
N ILE A 32 -8.44 -8.50 -17.98
CA ILE A 32 -8.41 -7.20 -17.30
C ILE A 32 -9.35 -7.18 -16.10
N ILE A 33 -10.55 -7.74 -16.23
CA ILE A 33 -11.52 -7.84 -15.13
C ILE A 33 -10.96 -8.71 -14.00
N SER A 34 -10.36 -9.85 -14.34
CA SER A 34 -9.73 -10.74 -13.37
C SER A 34 -8.61 -10.04 -12.60
N LYS A 35 -7.68 -9.37 -13.29
CA LYS A 35 -6.58 -8.61 -12.67
C LYS A 35 -7.08 -7.47 -11.78
N THR A 36 -8.15 -6.80 -12.19
CA THR A 36 -8.76 -5.72 -11.40
C THR A 36 -9.36 -6.27 -10.11
N ASN A 37 -10.06 -7.39 -10.17
CA ASN A 37 -10.64 -8.06 -9.01
C ASN A 37 -9.55 -8.51 -8.03
N ILE A 38 -8.45 -9.09 -8.51
CA ILE A 38 -7.31 -9.50 -7.68
C ILE A 38 -6.72 -8.29 -6.93
N ARG A 39 -6.52 -7.17 -7.61
CA ARG A 39 -6.03 -5.94 -6.98
C ARG A 39 -7.00 -5.39 -5.95
N PHE A 40 -8.28 -5.44 -6.22
CA PHE A 40 -9.31 -5.00 -5.27
C PHE A 40 -9.31 -5.87 -4.01
N MET A 41 -9.29 -7.20 -4.17
CA MET A 41 -9.21 -8.15 -3.04
C MET A 41 -7.94 -7.90 -2.22
N ALA A 42 -6.79 -7.78 -2.86
CA ALA A 42 -5.52 -7.53 -2.18
C ALA A 42 -5.53 -6.23 -1.35
N ARG A 43 -6.11 -5.16 -1.90
CA ARG A 43 -6.23 -3.88 -1.17
C ARG A 43 -7.20 -3.99 0.01
N ARG A 44 -8.34 -4.62 -0.18
CA ARG A 44 -9.34 -4.83 0.87
C ARG A 44 -8.76 -5.64 2.02
N ASP A 45 -8.07 -6.73 1.71
CA ASP A 45 -7.49 -7.62 2.71
C ASP A 45 -6.31 -6.95 3.45
N ALA A 46 -5.49 -6.17 2.75
CA ALA A 46 -4.46 -5.36 3.38
C ALA A 46 -5.06 -4.33 4.34
N THR A 47 -6.16 -3.69 3.98
CA THR A 47 -6.85 -2.73 4.85
C THR A 47 -7.48 -3.41 6.06
N ARG A 48 -8.11 -4.58 5.87
CA ARG A 48 -8.75 -5.34 6.94
C ARG A 48 -7.73 -5.88 7.95
N ASN A 49 -6.57 -6.31 7.48
CA ASN A 49 -5.52 -6.87 8.31
C ASN A 49 -4.57 -5.80 8.89
N HIS A 50 -4.77 -4.55 8.52
CA HIS A 50 -3.94 -3.47 9.02
C HIS A 50 -4.30 -3.11 10.47
N ASN A 51 -3.31 -3.17 11.35
CA ASN A 51 -3.49 -2.73 12.74
C ASN A 51 -3.07 -1.26 12.88
N ASN A 52 -4.03 -0.37 12.76
CA ASN A 52 -3.81 1.08 12.90
C ASN A 52 -3.23 1.46 14.26
N ILE A 53 -3.61 0.75 15.34
CA ILE A 53 -3.18 1.05 16.70
C ILE A 53 -1.68 0.80 16.83
N THR A 54 -1.20 -0.37 16.39
CA THR A 54 0.23 -0.72 16.47
C THR A 54 1.11 0.30 15.76
N TRP A 55 0.72 0.70 14.55
CA TRP A 55 1.48 1.67 13.77
C TRP A 55 1.33 3.11 14.30
N GLY A 56 0.16 3.45 14.83
CA GLY A 56 -0.07 4.73 15.52
C GLY A 56 0.77 4.85 16.78
N VAL A 57 0.83 3.80 17.60
CA VAL A 57 1.68 3.75 18.81
C VAL A 57 3.16 3.79 18.44
N ALA A 58 3.59 3.09 17.41
CA ALA A 58 4.97 3.17 16.90
C ALA A 58 5.34 4.60 16.47
N GLY A 59 4.43 5.29 15.77
CA GLY A 59 4.62 6.68 15.38
C GLY A 59 4.62 7.65 16.57
N ALA A 60 3.73 7.47 17.55
CA ALA A 60 3.70 8.27 18.76
C ALA A 60 4.94 8.03 19.64
N GLY A 61 5.36 6.77 19.79
CA GLY A 61 6.57 6.40 20.55
C GLY A 61 7.84 6.98 19.94
N SER A 62 7.93 7.01 18.61
CA SER A 62 9.07 7.63 17.93
C SER A 62 9.15 9.15 18.14
N CYS A 63 8.01 9.82 18.20
CA CYS A 63 7.96 11.24 18.55
C CYS A 63 8.41 11.48 20.00
N ALA A 64 7.94 10.64 20.93
CA ALA A 64 8.34 10.72 22.33
C ALA A 64 9.85 10.49 22.50
N THR A 65 10.41 9.43 21.90
CA THR A 65 11.86 9.16 21.94
C THR A 65 12.67 10.25 21.27
N GLY A 66 12.18 10.82 20.16
CA GLY A 66 12.81 11.99 19.53
C GLY A 66 12.84 13.22 20.43
N MET A 67 11.74 13.52 21.13
CA MET A 67 11.67 14.62 22.10
C MET A 67 12.57 14.38 23.32
N PHE A 68 12.55 13.18 23.91
CA PHE A 68 13.44 12.84 25.01
C PHE A 68 14.90 12.88 24.61
N GLY A 69 15.24 12.35 23.41
CA GLY A 69 16.59 12.45 22.87
C GLY A 69 17.04 13.89 22.62
N ALA A 70 16.14 14.74 22.17
CA ALA A 70 16.39 16.16 21.99
C ALA A 70 16.58 16.90 23.33
N VAL A 71 15.77 16.60 24.34
CA VAL A 71 15.87 17.19 25.68
C VAL A 71 17.14 16.73 26.40
N LEU A 72 17.44 15.44 26.36
CA LEU A 72 18.64 14.89 27.04
C LEU A 72 19.92 15.31 26.28
N GLY A 73 19.92 15.30 24.97
CA GLY A 73 21.05 15.75 24.14
C GLY A 73 21.23 17.26 24.15
N GLY A 74 20.15 18.04 24.10
CA GLY A 74 20.18 19.50 24.09
C GLY A 74 20.34 20.09 25.52
N GLY A 75 19.88 19.40 26.57
CA GLY A 75 20.06 19.81 27.94
C GLY A 75 21.52 19.78 28.42
N LEU A 76 22.39 19.09 27.71
CA LEU A 76 23.83 19.08 27.89
C LEU A 76 24.58 20.14 27.07
N GLY A 77 23.85 21.04 26.41
CA GLY A 77 24.42 22.18 25.68
C GLY A 77 24.85 21.89 24.26
N ASP A 78 24.63 20.69 23.74
CA ASP A 78 25.10 20.29 22.41
C ASP A 78 23.95 20.23 21.38
N PHE A 79 23.90 21.24 20.51
CA PHE A 79 23.02 21.31 19.34
C PHE A 79 23.05 20.02 18.47
N PRO A 80 24.20 19.34 18.26
CA PRO A 80 24.26 18.06 17.57
C PRO A 80 23.42 16.95 18.20
N GLY A 81 23.35 16.87 19.53
CA GLY A 81 22.55 15.85 20.23
C GLY A 81 21.04 16.02 20.00
N PHE A 82 20.59 17.29 19.96
CA PHE A 82 19.20 17.62 19.60
C PHE A 82 18.84 17.16 18.19
N LEU A 83 19.70 17.44 17.20
CA LEU A 83 19.47 17.03 15.82
C LEU A 83 19.49 15.52 15.64
N LEU A 84 20.46 14.82 16.23
CA LEU A 84 20.59 13.37 16.14
C LEU A 84 19.39 12.65 16.78
N GLY A 85 18.97 13.07 17.97
CA GLY A 85 17.82 12.50 18.66
C GLY A 85 16.50 12.74 17.91
N GLY A 86 16.28 13.95 17.41
CA GLY A 86 15.09 14.31 16.63
C GLY A 86 15.01 13.56 15.29
N ILE A 87 16.12 13.54 14.54
CA ILE A 87 16.17 12.90 13.22
C ILE A 87 16.05 11.37 13.32
N SER A 88 16.74 10.74 14.28
CA SER A 88 16.66 9.29 14.47
C SER A 88 15.27 8.83 14.88
N GLY A 89 14.57 9.59 15.72
CA GLY A 89 13.19 9.32 16.13
C GLY A 89 12.20 9.33 14.94
N LEU A 90 12.48 10.09 13.89
CA LEU A 90 11.64 10.15 12.70
C LEU A 90 12.02 9.09 11.64
N LEU A 91 13.31 8.86 11.44
CA LEU A 91 13.79 8.00 10.34
C LEU A 91 13.62 6.51 10.63
N LEU A 92 13.82 6.05 11.87
CA LEU A 92 13.72 4.64 12.22
C LEU A 92 12.34 4.03 11.94
N PRO A 93 11.23 4.64 12.37
CA PRO A 93 9.91 4.11 12.06
C PRO A 93 9.57 4.13 10.58
N LEU A 94 10.04 5.16 9.87
CA LEU A 94 9.82 5.26 8.41
C LEU A 94 10.52 4.12 7.66
N SER A 95 11.73 3.75 8.07
CA SER A 95 12.46 2.62 7.52
C SER A 95 11.77 1.30 7.83
N ALA A 96 11.25 1.14 9.05
CA ALA A 96 10.46 -0.04 9.43
C ALA A 96 9.19 -0.18 8.59
N ALA A 97 8.47 0.91 8.33
CA ALA A 97 7.29 0.89 7.47
C ALA A 97 7.63 0.56 6.00
N ASN A 98 8.79 1.01 5.50
CA ASN A 98 9.26 0.67 4.16
C ASN A 98 9.56 -0.82 4.00
N ASN A 99 10.12 -1.43 5.05
CA ASN A 99 10.52 -2.83 5.07
C ASN A 99 9.41 -3.75 5.63
N TYR A 100 8.23 -3.20 5.92
CA TYR A 100 7.12 -3.98 6.44
C TYR A 100 6.73 -5.10 5.48
N ASN A 101 6.82 -6.33 5.98
CA ASN A 101 6.49 -7.54 5.23
C ASN A 101 5.55 -8.42 6.07
N PRO A 102 4.24 -8.12 6.05
CA PRO A 102 3.25 -8.89 6.80
C PRO A 102 3.10 -10.30 6.23
N LYS A 103 2.67 -11.23 7.08
CA LYS A 103 2.31 -12.59 6.63
C LYS A 103 1.18 -12.50 5.62
N LEU A 104 1.39 -13.13 4.47
CA LEU A 104 0.41 -13.21 3.39
C LEU A 104 -0.37 -14.52 3.49
N ASN A 105 -1.69 -14.39 3.58
CA ASN A 105 -2.61 -15.50 3.37
C ASN A 105 -3.27 -15.29 2.01
N TYR A 106 -3.00 -16.18 1.07
CA TYR A 106 -3.61 -16.09 -0.25
C TYR A 106 -5.05 -16.62 -0.19
N PRO A 107 -6.02 -15.90 -0.75
CA PRO A 107 -7.36 -16.43 -0.96
C PRO A 107 -7.30 -17.70 -1.83
N PHE A 108 -8.15 -18.67 -1.54
CA PHE A 108 -8.15 -19.96 -2.24
C PHE A 108 -8.53 -19.86 -3.73
N GLU A 109 -9.16 -18.76 -4.10
CA GLU A 109 -9.56 -18.44 -5.48
C GLU A 109 -8.34 -18.14 -6.37
N ILE A 110 -7.23 -17.70 -5.77
CA ILE A 110 -6.00 -17.31 -6.49
C ILE A 110 -5.11 -18.53 -6.67
N LYS A 111 -5.16 -19.14 -7.84
CA LYS A 111 -4.42 -20.40 -8.15
C LYS A 111 -3.17 -20.15 -9.00
N GLY A 112 -3.22 -19.19 -9.91
CA GLY A 112 -2.14 -18.88 -10.85
C GLY A 112 -0.92 -18.25 -10.17
N VAL A 113 0.28 -18.56 -10.65
CA VAL A 113 1.53 -17.96 -10.13
C VAL A 113 1.54 -16.45 -10.36
N ASP A 114 1.13 -16.01 -11.55
CA ASP A 114 1.06 -14.58 -11.90
C ASP A 114 0.03 -13.84 -11.06
N GLU A 115 -1.11 -14.49 -10.78
CA GLU A 115 -2.16 -13.96 -9.92
C GLU A 115 -1.66 -13.80 -8.47
N LYS A 116 -0.93 -14.78 -7.95
CA LYS A 116 -0.31 -14.73 -6.62
C LYS A 116 0.71 -13.60 -6.53
N ASN A 117 1.53 -13.43 -7.55
CA ASN A 117 2.51 -12.35 -7.61
C ASN A 117 1.82 -10.99 -7.64
N LEU A 118 0.80 -10.82 -8.49
CA LEU A 118 0.01 -9.59 -8.57
C LEU A 118 -0.69 -9.25 -7.24
N TYR A 119 -1.27 -10.27 -6.59
CA TYR A 119 -1.89 -10.11 -5.27
C TYR A 119 -0.86 -9.68 -4.23
N LYS A 120 0.27 -10.38 -4.14
CA LYS A 120 1.37 -10.10 -3.21
C LYS A 120 1.86 -8.66 -3.36
N ASP A 121 2.20 -8.24 -4.58
CA ASP A 121 2.73 -6.91 -4.84
C ASP A 121 1.72 -5.82 -4.47
N THR A 122 0.46 -6.03 -4.83
CA THR A 122 -0.61 -5.07 -4.51
C THR A 122 -0.87 -5.02 -2.99
N TYR A 123 -0.90 -6.16 -2.32
CA TYR A 123 -1.09 -6.26 -0.87
C TYR A 123 0.04 -5.56 -0.11
N LEU A 124 1.30 -5.87 -0.44
CA LEU A 124 2.46 -5.27 0.22
C LEU A 124 2.52 -3.76 0.00
N LYS A 125 2.25 -3.30 -1.22
CA LYS A 125 2.18 -1.87 -1.53
C LYS A 125 1.13 -1.17 -0.68
N GLN A 126 -0.06 -1.73 -0.58
CA GLN A 126 -1.14 -1.17 0.24
C GLN A 126 -0.80 -1.20 1.73
N ALA A 127 -0.30 -2.32 2.25
CA ALA A 127 0.07 -2.47 3.65
C ALA A 127 1.16 -1.47 4.07
N ARG A 128 2.19 -1.27 3.25
CA ARG A 128 3.23 -0.26 3.47
C ARG A 128 2.68 1.16 3.42
N THR A 129 1.76 1.43 2.51
CA THR A 129 1.10 2.76 2.42
C THR A 129 0.29 3.05 3.68
N LEU A 130 -0.48 2.09 4.16
CA LEU A 130 -1.26 2.21 5.39
C LEU A 130 -0.36 2.37 6.63
N ALA A 131 0.74 1.61 6.72
CA ALA A 131 1.71 1.74 7.79
C ALA A 131 2.31 3.15 7.83
N LYS A 132 2.74 3.68 6.69
CA LYS A 132 3.24 5.06 6.58
C LYS A 132 2.20 6.11 6.96
N GLN A 133 0.96 5.92 6.52
CA GLN A 133 -0.13 6.84 6.83
C GLN A 133 -0.46 6.85 8.33
N SER A 134 -0.54 5.67 8.95
CA SER A 134 -0.77 5.55 10.39
C SER A 134 0.38 6.13 11.20
N MET A 135 1.62 5.92 10.78
CA MET A 135 2.79 6.56 11.39
C MET A 135 2.79 8.07 11.25
N ARG A 136 2.39 8.61 10.10
CA ARG A 136 2.32 10.07 9.90
C ARG A 136 1.31 10.73 10.83
N ASN A 137 0.26 10.02 11.18
CA ASN A 137 -0.76 10.50 12.12
C ASN A 137 -0.35 10.28 13.59
N GLY A 138 0.60 9.37 13.86
CA GLY A 138 1.12 9.06 15.18
C GLY A 138 1.67 10.26 15.96
N PRO A 139 2.48 11.15 15.36
CA PRO A 139 2.98 12.35 16.00
C PRO A 139 1.87 13.27 16.54
N ILE A 140 0.74 13.36 15.86
CA ILE A 140 -0.40 14.17 16.33
C ILE A 140 -0.93 13.61 17.64
N TYR A 141 -1.09 12.29 17.74
CA TYR A 141 -1.51 11.64 18.99
C TYR A 141 -0.46 11.74 20.07
N GLY A 142 0.82 11.61 19.72
CA GLY A 142 1.95 11.77 20.63
C GLY A 142 2.01 13.16 21.26
N LEU A 143 1.81 14.21 20.46
CA LEU A 143 1.75 15.59 20.95
C LEU A 143 0.58 15.85 21.89
N VAL A 144 -0.60 15.31 21.60
CA VAL A 144 -1.79 15.44 22.45
C VAL A 144 -1.55 14.76 23.79
N VAL A 145 -0.98 13.54 23.79
CA VAL A 145 -0.69 12.80 25.01
C VAL A 145 0.42 13.49 25.81
N ALA A 146 1.52 13.88 25.18
CA ALA A 146 2.63 14.56 25.84
C ALA A 146 2.22 15.96 26.38
N GLY A 147 1.45 16.71 25.60
CA GLY A 147 0.91 18.01 26.03
C GLY A 147 -0.06 17.89 27.21
N GLY A 148 -0.94 16.88 27.18
CA GLY A 148 -1.84 16.58 28.30
C GLY A 148 -1.10 16.18 29.55
N PHE A 149 -0.04 15.35 29.44
CA PHE A 149 0.80 14.95 30.55
C PHE A 149 1.58 16.13 31.13
N MET A 150 2.15 16.99 30.30
CA MET A 150 2.81 18.23 30.75
C MET A 150 1.82 19.16 31.45
N MET A 151 0.60 19.35 30.95
CA MET A 151 -0.40 20.16 31.65
C MET A 151 -0.76 19.57 33.02
N MET A 152 -0.85 18.24 33.15
CA MET A 152 -1.07 17.61 34.47
C MET A 152 0.07 17.85 35.45
N LEU A 153 1.32 17.80 34.96
CA LEU A 153 2.48 18.09 35.84
C LEU A 153 2.51 19.54 36.28
N PHE A 154 2.16 20.48 35.40
CA PHE A 154 2.14 21.90 35.76
C PHE A 154 0.88 22.33 36.53
N ALA A 155 -0.24 21.63 36.41
CA ALA A 155 -1.46 21.90 37.15
C ALA A 155 -1.48 21.26 38.57
N GLY A 156 -0.59 20.30 38.81
CA GLY A 156 -0.45 19.61 40.11
C GLY A 156 0.56 20.24 41.05
N PHE A 157 1.20 21.33 40.64
CA PHE A 157 2.02 22.23 41.44
C PHE A 157 1.40 23.61 41.50
#